data_691f879aa5d265aeec72de2b5fec7d13
#
_entry.id   691f879aa5d265aeec72de2b5fec7d13
#
_cell.length_a   1.000
_cell.length_b   1.000
_cell.length_c   1.000
_cell.angle_alpha   90.00
_cell.angle_beta   90.00
_cell.angle_gamma   90.00
#
_symmetry.space_group_name_H-M   'P 1'
#
loop_
_entity.id
_entity.type
_entity.pdbx_description
1 polymer ?
#
loop_
_entity_poly.entity_id
_entity_poly.type
_entity_poly.pdbx_seq_one_letter_code
_entity_poly.pdbx_strand_id
1 'polypeptide(L)'
;MKRRWKILGIFGAIVLLFLSVLFILARKDVPDKIIYGMSYNVPYALELGLDPEMVFNAIINDLGVRHLRLAAHWTLIEPTQDQYDFSWMDADIKKAEEAGAQVIFGVGRRLPRWPECHVPQWAQELSWEEQ
;
A
#
# COMPACT_ATOMS: atom_id res chain seq x y z
N MET A 1 44.36 -26.44 36.34
CA MET A 1 43.88 -25.03 35.99
C MET A 1 43.99 -24.71 34.50
N LYS A 2 45.11 -24.86 33.84
CA LYS A 2 45.35 -24.48 32.42
C LYS A 2 44.38 -25.13 31.39
N ARG A 3 43.90 -26.37 31.61
CA ARG A 3 42.97 -27.08 30.69
C ARG A 3 41.55 -26.50 30.69
N ARG A 4 41.07 -26.06 31.84
CA ARG A 4 39.73 -25.42 31.97
C ARG A 4 39.67 -24.09 31.21
N TRP A 5 40.71 -23.28 31.27
CA TRP A 5 40.80 -22.01 30.57
C TRP A 5 40.83 -22.17 29.03
N LYS A 6 41.51 -23.26 28.55
CA LYS A 6 41.48 -23.56 27.12
C LYS A 6 40.10 -23.97 26.63
N ILE A 7 39.35 -24.77 27.42
CA ILE A 7 37.98 -25.18 27.07
C ILE A 7 37.06 -23.98 27.04
N LEU A 8 37.13 -23.08 28.03
CA LEU A 8 36.36 -21.82 28.05
C LEU A 8 36.66 -20.91 26.85
N GLY A 9 37.95 -20.82 26.46
CA GLY A 9 38.35 -20.05 25.28
C GLY A 9 37.77 -20.61 23.97
N ILE A 10 37.80 -21.94 23.80
CA ILE A 10 37.23 -22.60 22.63
C ILE A 10 35.72 -22.42 22.59
N PHE A 11 35.03 -22.56 23.70
CA PHE A 11 33.58 -22.35 23.79
C PHE A 11 33.24 -20.93 23.43
N GLY A 12 33.95 -19.93 23.98
CA GLY A 12 33.75 -18.53 23.64
C GLY A 12 33.94 -18.23 22.14
N ALA A 13 34.98 -18.84 21.53
CA ALA A 13 35.20 -18.67 20.08
C ALA A 13 34.08 -19.28 19.23
N ILE A 14 33.54 -20.43 19.61
CA ILE A 14 32.41 -21.06 18.93
C ILE A 14 31.18 -20.20 19.03
N VAL A 15 30.86 -19.64 20.20
CA VAL A 15 29.71 -18.76 20.41
C VAL A 15 29.85 -17.49 19.57
N LEU A 16 31.02 -16.88 19.53
CA LEU A 16 31.28 -15.69 18.71
C LEU A 16 31.11 -15.98 17.22
N LEU A 17 31.62 -17.13 16.76
CA LEU A 17 31.47 -17.57 15.38
C LEU A 17 29.99 -17.74 15.02
N PHE A 18 29.24 -18.41 15.90
CA PHE A 18 27.80 -18.64 15.72
C PHE A 18 27.04 -17.34 15.65
N LEU A 19 27.30 -16.40 16.56
CA LEU A 19 26.67 -15.07 16.56
C LEU A 19 27.04 -14.26 15.30
N SER A 20 28.28 -14.38 14.83
CA SER A 20 28.72 -13.74 13.58
C SER A 20 27.96 -14.28 12.36
N VAL A 21 27.80 -15.60 12.29
CA VAL A 21 27.04 -16.25 11.23
C VAL A 21 25.57 -15.83 11.28
N LEU A 22 24.96 -15.82 12.46
CA LEU A 22 23.58 -15.34 12.65
C LEU A 22 23.44 -13.87 12.21
N PHE A 23 24.39 -13.01 12.56
CA PHE A 23 24.40 -11.62 12.16
C PHE A 23 24.48 -11.44 10.64
N ILE A 24 25.31 -12.22 9.96
CA ILE A 24 25.43 -12.21 8.50
C ILE A 24 24.13 -12.68 7.85
N LEU A 25 23.55 -13.79 8.35
CA LEU A 25 22.28 -14.33 7.82
C LEU A 25 21.07 -13.44 8.11
N ALA A 26 21.12 -12.67 9.21
CA ALA A 26 20.06 -11.74 9.57
C ALA A 26 20.13 -10.39 8.80
N ARG A 27 21.22 -10.12 8.08
CA ARG A 27 21.28 -8.95 7.21
C ARG A 27 20.28 -9.10 6.09
N LYS A 28 19.21 -8.31 6.17
CA LYS A 28 18.31 -8.13 5.03
C LYS A 28 18.99 -7.22 4.02
N ASP A 29 18.92 -7.61 2.77
CA ASP A 29 19.32 -6.71 1.68
C ASP A 29 18.42 -5.47 1.74
N VAL A 30 19.03 -4.34 2.09
CA VAL A 30 18.34 -3.06 2.02
C VAL A 30 18.40 -2.63 0.56
N PRO A 31 17.27 -2.36 -0.09
CA PRO A 31 17.28 -1.94 -1.48
C PRO A 31 18.08 -0.64 -1.62
N ASP A 32 18.93 -0.59 -2.65
CA ASP A 32 19.79 0.57 -2.93
C ASP A 32 18.99 1.84 -3.20
N LYS A 33 17.73 1.69 -3.59
CA LYS A 33 16.81 2.80 -3.88
C LYS A 33 15.45 2.56 -3.26
N ILE A 34 15.03 3.51 -2.43
CA ILE A 34 13.66 3.56 -1.91
C ILE A 34 12.82 4.38 -2.90
N ILE A 35 11.73 3.78 -3.37
CA ILE A 35 10.76 4.44 -4.23
C ILE A 35 9.57 4.84 -3.35
N TYR A 36 9.26 6.13 -3.34
CA TYR A 36 8.11 6.67 -2.63
C TYR A 36 6.92 6.76 -3.56
N GLY A 37 5.75 6.43 -3.03
CA GLY A 37 4.47 6.58 -3.71
C GLY A 37 3.44 7.25 -2.82
N MET A 38 2.29 7.57 -3.37
CA MET A 38 1.17 8.18 -2.67
C MET A 38 -0.09 7.37 -2.85
N SER A 39 -0.92 7.29 -1.80
CA SER A 39 -2.28 6.80 -1.88
C SER A 39 -3.22 7.98 -2.08
N TYR A 40 -4.08 7.89 -3.07
CA TYR A 40 -5.12 8.88 -3.33
C TYR A 40 -6.51 8.25 -3.12
N ASN A 41 -7.41 9.01 -2.50
CA ASN A 41 -8.74 8.58 -2.11
C ASN A 41 -9.74 9.72 -2.44
N VAL A 42 -10.55 9.51 -3.47
CA VAL A 42 -11.56 10.47 -3.95
C VAL A 42 -12.59 10.81 -2.90
N PRO A 43 -13.27 9.85 -2.22
CA PRO A 43 -14.21 10.18 -1.15
C PRO A 43 -13.62 11.08 -0.08
N TYR A 44 -12.38 10.86 0.30
CA TYR A 44 -11.72 11.68 1.31
C TYR A 44 -11.43 13.11 0.85
N ALA A 45 -11.08 13.29 -0.41
CA ALA A 45 -10.94 14.64 -0.98
C ALA A 45 -12.26 15.39 -0.91
N LEU A 46 -13.37 14.73 -1.25
CA LEU A 46 -14.72 15.31 -1.16
C LEU A 46 -15.13 15.64 0.28
N GLU A 47 -14.85 14.77 1.25
CA GLU A 47 -15.10 15.03 2.68
C GLU A 47 -14.37 16.27 3.20
N LEU A 48 -13.17 16.54 2.67
CA LEU A 48 -12.40 17.74 2.98
C LEU A 48 -12.89 18.99 2.23
N GLY A 49 -13.91 18.86 1.39
CA GLY A 49 -14.41 19.96 0.54
C GLY A 49 -13.47 20.32 -0.60
N LEU A 50 -12.57 19.41 -0.99
CA LEU A 50 -11.63 19.61 -2.07
C LEU A 50 -12.20 19.06 -3.38
N ASP A 51 -11.83 19.68 -4.50
CA ASP A 51 -12.10 19.16 -5.83
C ASP A 51 -11.14 17.98 -6.12
N PRO A 52 -11.67 16.76 -6.33
CA PRO A 52 -10.84 15.58 -6.59
C PRO A 52 -9.93 15.72 -7.80
N GLU A 53 -10.40 16.34 -8.87
CA GLU A 53 -9.61 16.53 -10.07
C GLU A 53 -8.43 17.47 -9.83
N MET A 54 -8.66 18.58 -9.12
CA MET A 54 -7.59 19.51 -8.74
C MET A 54 -6.56 18.84 -7.84
N VAL A 55 -7.00 18.03 -6.86
CA VAL A 55 -6.08 17.30 -5.97
C VAL A 55 -5.24 16.32 -6.76
N PHE A 56 -5.85 15.52 -7.65
CA PHE A 56 -5.11 14.56 -8.46
C PHE A 56 -4.11 15.23 -9.38
N ASN A 57 -4.49 16.34 -10.03
CA ASN A 57 -3.59 17.13 -10.87
C ASN A 57 -2.40 17.69 -10.07
N ALA A 58 -2.61 18.16 -8.83
CA ALA A 58 -1.53 18.63 -7.98
C ALA A 58 -0.58 17.48 -7.59
N ILE A 59 -1.10 16.28 -7.30
CA ILE A 59 -0.28 15.09 -7.00
C ILE A 59 0.64 14.77 -8.19
N ILE A 60 0.10 14.75 -9.40
CA ILE A 60 0.85 14.38 -10.61
C ILE A 60 1.80 15.49 -11.04
N ASN A 61 1.34 16.73 -11.11
CA ASN A 61 2.06 17.83 -11.74
C ASN A 61 2.90 18.64 -10.75
N ASP A 62 2.35 19.00 -9.59
CA ASP A 62 3.04 19.86 -8.63
C ASP A 62 4.00 19.07 -7.74
N LEU A 63 3.54 17.90 -7.23
CA LEU A 63 4.36 17.03 -6.40
C LEU A 63 5.21 16.04 -7.21
N GLY A 64 4.91 15.87 -8.50
CA GLY A 64 5.67 14.98 -9.38
C GLY A 64 5.61 13.50 -8.99
N VAL A 65 4.55 13.07 -8.32
CA VAL A 65 4.39 11.66 -7.89
C VAL A 65 4.23 10.77 -9.11
N ARG A 66 4.97 9.63 -9.11
CA ARG A 66 4.97 8.66 -10.21
C ARG A 66 4.65 7.22 -9.78
N HIS A 67 4.39 7.01 -8.50
CA HIS A 67 3.92 5.74 -7.96
C HIS A 67 2.67 6.00 -7.12
N LEU A 68 1.53 5.55 -7.63
CA LEU A 68 0.22 5.84 -7.06
C LEU A 68 -0.49 4.56 -6.61
N ARG A 69 -1.18 4.64 -5.49
CA ARG A 69 -2.20 3.67 -5.13
C ARG A 69 -3.55 4.37 -5.17
N LEU A 70 -4.41 3.95 -6.10
CA LEU A 70 -5.78 4.41 -6.24
C LEU A 70 -6.74 3.42 -5.58
N ALA A 71 -7.83 3.93 -5.06
CA ALA A 71 -8.83 3.13 -4.36
C ALA A 71 -10.09 3.01 -5.21
N ALA A 72 -10.38 1.80 -5.67
CA ALA A 72 -11.59 1.46 -6.39
C ALA A 72 -12.70 1.11 -5.39
N HIS A 73 -13.33 2.12 -4.81
CA HIS A 73 -14.37 1.96 -3.80
C HIS A 73 -15.62 1.32 -4.39
N TRP A 74 -16.10 0.26 -3.76
CA TRP A 74 -17.28 -0.48 -4.24
C TRP A 74 -18.50 0.42 -4.40
N THR A 75 -18.74 1.34 -3.47
CA THR A 75 -19.83 2.33 -3.55
C THR A 75 -19.82 3.19 -4.81
N LEU A 76 -18.64 3.42 -5.40
CA LEU A 76 -18.47 4.24 -6.60
C LEU A 76 -18.47 3.41 -7.87
N ILE A 77 -17.94 2.18 -7.79
CA ILE A 77 -17.86 1.28 -8.95
C ILE A 77 -19.21 0.66 -9.27
N GLU A 78 -19.97 0.27 -8.25
CA GLU A 78 -21.24 -0.43 -8.38
C GLU A 78 -22.31 0.23 -7.48
N PRO A 79 -22.70 1.46 -7.78
CA PRO A 79 -23.70 2.19 -6.99
C PRO A 79 -25.07 1.51 -6.99
N THR A 80 -25.38 0.78 -8.04
CA THR A 80 -26.57 -0.06 -8.21
C THR A 80 -26.14 -1.45 -8.58
N GLN A 81 -26.81 -2.47 -8.05
CA GLN A 81 -26.48 -3.87 -8.29
C GLN A 81 -26.38 -4.18 -9.80
N ASP A 82 -25.28 -4.87 -10.17
CA ASP A 82 -24.95 -5.25 -11.55
C ASP A 82 -24.75 -4.08 -12.54
N GLN A 83 -24.65 -2.84 -12.03
CA GLN A 83 -24.37 -1.65 -12.84
C GLN A 83 -23.03 -1.04 -12.46
N TYR A 84 -22.03 -1.23 -13.31
CA TYR A 84 -20.65 -0.78 -13.06
C TYR A 84 -20.36 0.52 -13.76
N ASP A 85 -19.79 1.49 -13.01
CA ASP A 85 -19.29 2.77 -13.52
C ASP A 85 -17.82 2.97 -13.17
N PHE A 86 -16.96 2.93 -14.18
CA PHE A 86 -15.51 3.15 -14.06
C PHE A 86 -15.08 4.51 -14.60
N SER A 87 -15.99 5.35 -15.06
CA SER A 87 -15.69 6.58 -15.79
C SER A 87 -14.78 7.54 -15.05
N TRP A 88 -14.94 7.66 -13.74
CA TRP A 88 -14.10 8.52 -12.90
C TRP A 88 -12.70 7.95 -12.73
N MET A 89 -12.55 6.64 -12.67
CA MET A 89 -11.23 5.98 -12.60
C MET A 89 -10.48 6.10 -13.92
N ASP A 90 -11.18 5.97 -15.04
CA ASP A 90 -10.57 6.06 -16.37
C ASP A 90 -9.90 7.41 -16.58
N ALA A 91 -10.49 8.49 -16.07
CA ALA A 91 -9.91 9.82 -16.14
C ALA A 91 -8.59 9.92 -15.35
N ASP A 92 -8.55 9.38 -14.13
CA ASP A 92 -7.35 9.39 -13.30
C ASP A 92 -6.27 8.45 -13.85
N ILE A 93 -6.66 7.28 -14.36
CA ILE A 93 -5.75 6.34 -15.03
C ILE A 93 -5.08 7.01 -16.23
N LYS A 94 -5.88 7.64 -17.10
CA LYS A 94 -5.36 8.32 -18.28
C LYS A 94 -4.36 9.41 -17.93
N LYS A 95 -4.67 10.25 -16.94
CA LYS A 95 -3.74 11.28 -16.46
C LYS A 95 -2.44 10.68 -15.89
N ALA A 96 -2.55 9.58 -15.13
CA ALA A 96 -1.39 8.88 -14.58
C ALA A 96 -0.52 8.31 -15.70
N GLU A 97 -1.14 7.69 -16.72
CA GLU A 97 -0.44 7.15 -17.90
C GLU A 97 0.28 8.24 -18.69
N GLU A 98 -0.39 9.34 -18.98
CA GLU A 98 0.18 10.50 -19.68
C GLU A 98 1.39 11.08 -18.93
N ALA A 99 1.38 11.00 -17.60
CA ALA A 99 2.49 11.42 -16.76
C ALA A 99 3.59 10.35 -16.58
N GLY A 100 3.42 9.16 -17.14
CA GLY A 100 4.34 8.03 -16.95
C GLY A 100 4.33 7.48 -15.53
N ALA A 101 3.22 7.62 -14.79
CA ALA A 101 3.09 7.10 -13.44
C ALA A 101 2.64 5.63 -13.44
N GLN A 102 3.14 4.88 -12.45
CA GLN A 102 2.70 3.52 -12.17
C GLN A 102 1.56 3.54 -11.16
N VAL A 103 0.51 2.78 -11.44
CA VAL A 103 -0.69 2.72 -10.61
C VAL A 103 -0.91 1.32 -10.06
N ILE A 104 -1.21 1.24 -8.76
CA ILE A 104 -1.69 0.04 -8.09
C ILE A 104 -3.13 0.32 -7.66
N PHE A 105 -4.05 -0.59 -8.00
CA PHE A 105 -5.44 -0.49 -7.56
C PHE A 105 -5.68 -1.32 -6.30
N GLY A 106 -6.25 -0.67 -5.29
CA GLY A 106 -6.94 -1.37 -4.22
C GLY A 106 -8.39 -1.54 -4.64
N VAL A 107 -8.87 -2.78 -4.71
CA VAL A 107 -10.25 -3.11 -5.06
C VAL A 107 -10.93 -3.77 -3.88
N GLY A 108 -12.18 -3.43 -3.65
CA GLY A 108 -13.03 -4.12 -2.70
C GLY A 108 -13.69 -3.23 -1.66
N ARG A 109 -14.19 -3.87 -0.65
CA ARG A 109 -15.04 -3.29 0.39
C ARG A 109 -14.25 -2.45 1.40
N ARG A 110 -13.03 -2.87 1.78
CA ARG A 110 -12.16 -2.19 2.74
C ARG A 110 -10.90 -1.72 2.03
N LEU A 111 -10.79 -0.43 1.87
CA LEU A 111 -9.69 0.21 1.18
C LEU A 111 -8.93 1.17 2.10
N PRO A 112 -7.87 1.83 1.65
CA PRO A 112 -6.74 2.31 2.44
C PRO A 112 -6.97 3.06 3.73
N ARG A 113 -8.12 3.48 4.11
CA ARG A 113 -8.41 4.09 5.43
C ARG A 113 -9.25 3.15 6.28
N TRP A 114 -8.59 2.28 7.04
CA TRP A 114 -9.27 1.48 8.06
C TRP A 114 -9.77 2.40 9.21
N PRO A 115 -11.00 2.26 9.73
CA PRO A 115 -11.92 1.13 9.55
C PRO A 115 -13.02 1.33 8.48
N GLU A 116 -12.86 2.24 7.54
CA GLU A 116 -13.90 2.57 6.57
C GLU A 116 -14.28 1.36 5.70
N CYS A 117 -15.60 1.13 5.58
CA CYS A 117 -16.17 0.15 4.68
C CYS A 117 -17.04 0.89 3.66
N HIS A 118 -16.69 0.72 2.39
CA HIS A 118 -17.41 1.36 1.28
C HIS A 118 -18.36 0.34 0.63
N VAL A 119 -19.44 0.02 1.36
CA VAL A 119 -20.47 -0.92 0.91
C VAL A 119 -21.62 -0.11 0.30
N PRO A 120 -22.00 -0.36 -0.96
CA PRO A 120 -23.13 0.33 -1.59
C PRO A 120 -24.44 0.02 -0.84
N GLN A 121 -25.39 0.94 -0.93
CA GLN A 121 -26.63 0.86 -0.14
C GLN A 121 -27.39 -0.44 -0.41
N TRP A 122 -27.44 -0.89 -1.66
CA TRP A 122 -28.15 -2.10 -2.05
C TRP A 122 -27.53 -3.38 -1.43
N ALA A 123 -26.24 -3.36 -1.08
CA ALA A 123 -25.52 -4.49 -0.50
C ALA A 123 -25.45 -4.46 1.03
N GLN A 124 -25.91 -3.39 1.71
CA GLN A 124 -25.78 -3.25 3.16
C GLN A 124 -26.60 -4.26 3.96
N GLU A 125 -27.72 -4.73 3.39
CA GLU A 125 -28.60 -5.71 4.03
C GLU A 125 -28.18 -7.17 3.72
N LEU A 126 -27.24 -7.37 2.81
CA LEU A 126 -26.72 -8.68 2.48
C LEU A 126 -25.82 -9.22 3.61
N SER A 127 -25.82 -10.55 3.76
CA SER A 127 -24.86 -11.18 4.68
C SER A 127 -23.42 -10.96 4.23
N TRP A 128 -22.47 -11.18 5.13
CA TRP A 128 -21.05 -11.06 4.80
C TRP A 128 -20.59 -11.96 3.66
N GLU A 129 -21.25 -13.12 3.52
CA GLU A 129 -20.92 -14.12 2.51
C GLU A 129 -21.50 -13.78 1.13
N GLU A 130 -22.55 -12.94 1.10
CA GLU A 130 -23.21 -12.47 -0.12
C GLU A 130 -22.64 -11.14 -0.64
N GLN A 131 -21.90 -10.41 0.18
CA GLN A 131 -21.16 -9.21 -0.18
C GLN A 131 -19.78 -9.54 -0.76
#